data_4d67914d03a7710c69f9fff4f477eb52
#
_entry.id   4d67914d03a7710c69f9fff4f477eb52
#
_cell.length_a   1.000
_cell.length_b   1.000
_cell.length_c   1.000
_cell.angle_alpha   90.00
_cell.angle_beta   90.00
_cell.angle_gamma   90.00
#
_symmetry.space_group_name_H-M   'P 1'
#
loop_
_entity.id
_entity.type
_entity.pdbx_description
1 polymer ?
#
loop_
_entity_poly.entity_id
_entity_poly.type
_entity_poly.pdbx_seq_one_letter_code
_entity_poly.pdbx_strand_id
1 'polypeptide(L)'
;MEEKELEEFLLGRIILEPKVLEEHSNLIHENLFQYPLNKEIYSLIVKYKNNGNEVDLITLTNGLKKNHENIAYQLSMMTQLGHMEANTTSCIEALNNIYQKNKLVAIAQSIDNGINNKDNLHHIIASIENDLSKINIIKLETLNNISVQIEDTLKDINKRMSIDGLLGIATGFDKIDKFTGGWQETDLVIIGGASSMGKTSFALAILLNACKYSDTPSVIFSYEMSSNQLLKRLISMESGVNNSYIINGTLGKDEYLRVNQAVGRIEKLPISIDECNITSLNYLKNRVKEYVNKKEVKLVLVDYLQLVSHNSKNSSREQEVSKVARTLKNLAKELNITIIALSQLNRGVGMRAMGKPTLSDLRESGEIEQASDVVILIHRPEYYGIEHDDKGESTKGMANIIFAKGRNIGVGEIPLKFNSNLTKFENV
;
A
#
# COMPACT_ATOMS: atom_id res chain seq x y z
N MET A 1 -1.22 25.98 -28.53
CA MET A 1 -2.68 26.20 -28.51
C MET A 1 -3.04 26.77 -27.15
N GLU A 2 -3.88 27.78 -27.12
CA GLU A 2 -4.47 28.29 -25.87
C GLU A 2 -5.48 27.28 -25.31
N GLU A 3 -5.83 27.41 -24.02
CA GLU A 3 -6.75 26.48 -23.34
C GLU A 3 -8.08 26.31 -24.10
N LYS A 4 -8.65 27.42 -24.57
CA LYS A 4 -9.89 27.42 -25.35
C LYS A 4 -9.76 26.62 -26.66
N GLU A 5 -8.67 26.79 -27.35
CA GLU A 5 -8.39 26.05 -28.60
C GLU A 5 -8.22 24.57 -28.39
N LEU A 6 -7.61 24.14 -27.24
CA LEU A 6 -7.49 22.73 -26.88
C LEU A 6 -8.87 22.11 -26.61
N GLU A 7 -9.76 22.81 -25.92
CA GLU A 7 -11.14 22.34 -25.70
C GLU A 7 -11.91 22.22 -27.02
N GLU A 8 -11.84 23.26 -27.87
CA GLU A 8 -12.48 23.29 -29.19
C GLU A 8 -11.94 22.20 -30.12
N PHE A 9 -10.63 21.95 -30.10
CA PHE A 9 -10.01 20.85 -30.83
C PHE A 9 -10.56 19.49 -30.37
N LEU A 10 -10.59 19.26 -29.04
CA LEU A 10 -11.09 17.99 -28.49
C LEU A 10 -12.56 17.75 -28.82
N LEU A 11 -13.40 18.79 -28.71
CA LEU A 11 -14.82 18.70 -29.12
C LEU A 11 -14.97 18.41 -30.59
N GLY A 12 -14.19 19.09 -31.45
CA GLY A 12 -14.15 18.84 -32.88
C GLY A 12 -13.77 17.40 -33.21
N ARG A 13 -12.78 16.83 -32.53
CA ARG A 13 -12.41 15.41 -32.69
C ARG A 13 -13.52 14.47 -32.27
N ILE A 14 -14.20 14.74 -31.14
CA ILE A 14 -15.31 13.91 -30.66
C ILE A 14 -16.50 13.95 -31.64
N ILE A 15 -16.78 15.12 -32.25
CA ILE A 15 -17.86 15.27 -33.24
C ILE A 15 -17.53 14.49 -34.52
N LEU A 16 -16.28 14.54 -34.98
CA LEU A 16 -15.81 13.84 -36.18
C LEU A 16 -15.67 12.32 -35.97
N GLU A 17 -15.17 11.95 -34.80
CA GLU A 17 -14.87 10.57 -34.43
C GLU A 17 -15.44 10.26 -33.04
N PRO A 18 -16.74 9.92 -32.92
CA PRO A 18 -17.38 9.66 -31.63
C PRO A 18 -16.73 8.54 -30.80
N LYS A 19 -15.93 7.66 -31.44
CA LYS A 19 -15.16 6.61 -30.76
C LYS A 19 -14.10 7.17 -29.80
N VAL A 20 -13.58 8.36 -30.06
CA VAL A 20 -12.62 9.05 -29.16
C VAL A 20 -13.16 9.17 -27.73
N LEU A 21 -14.45 9.41 -27.58
CA LEU A 21 -15.09 9.49 -26.26
C LEU A 21 -15.13 8.12 -25.57
N GLU A 22 -15.24 7.02 -26.32
CA GLU A 22 -15.22 5.65 -25.77
C GLU A 22 -13.81 5.22 -25.37
N GLU A 23 -12.85 5.44 -26.28
CA GLU A 23 -11.45 5.08 -26.08
C GLU A 23 -10.83 5.83 -24.88
N HIS A 24 -11.27 7.06 -24.61
CA HIS A 24 -10.75 7.90 -23.55
C HIS A 24 -11.80 8.24 -22.47
N SER A 25 -12.82 7.37 -22.29
CA SER A 25 -13.94 7.60 -21.36
C SER A 25 -13.52 7.88 -19.91
N ASN A 26 -12.39 7.33 -19.47
CA ASN A 26 -11.84 7.56 -18.14
C ASN A 26 -11.13 8.92 -17.97
N LEU A 27 -10.79 9.58 -19.07
CA LEU A 27 -9.99 10.79 -19.12
C LEU A 27 -10.79 12.02 -19.51
N ILE A 28 -11.87 11.85 -20.27
CA ILE A 28 -12.71 12.92 -20.76
C ILE A 28 -13.94 13.02 -19.88
N HIS A 29 -14.08 14.12 -19.17
CA HIS A 29 -15.22 14.40 -18.30
C HIS A 29 -15.62 15.88 -18.39
N GLU A 30 -16.83 16.24 -17.99
CA GLU A 30 -17.42 17.57 -18.12
C GLU A 30 -16.53 18.70 -17.56
N ASN A 31 -15.81 18.43 -16.47
CA ASN A 31 -14.98 19.43 -15.81
C ASN A 31 -13.66 19.75 -16.55
N LEU A 32 -13.32 19.04 -17.63
CA LEU A 32 -12.21 19.44 -18.50
C LEU A 32 -12.52 20.70 -19.28
N PHE A 33 -13.80 20.97 -19.50
CA PHE A 33 -14.26 22.11 -20.28
C PHE A 33 -14.58 23.29 -19.34
N GLN A 34 -13.76 24.33 -19.38
CA GLN A 34 -13.90 25.51 -18.54
C GLN A 34 -14.83 26.57 -19.19
N TYR A 35 -14.88 26.58 -20.53
CA TYR A 35 -15.71 27.52 -21.26
C TYR A 35 -17.17 27.06 -21.29
N PRO A 36 -18.16 27.94 -20.89
CA PRO A 36 -19.55 27.52 -20.72
C PRO A 36 -20.15 26.86 -21.95
N LEU A 37 -19.88 27.42 -23.14
CA LEU A 37 -20.36 26.83 -24.39
C LEU A 37 -19.79 25.43 -24.67
N ASN A 38 -18.50 25.27 -24.47
CA ASN A 38 -17.81 23.97 -24.68
C ASN A 38 -18.36 22.92 -23.72
N LYS A 39 -18.63 23.31 -22.48
CA LYS A 39 -19.24 22.47 -21.47
C LYS A 39 -20.66 22.04 -21.85
N GLU A 40 -21.49 23.00 -22.38
CA GLU A 40 -22.84 22.71 -22.84
C GLU A 40 -22.83 21.77 -24.05
N ILE A 41 -21.92 21.99 -25.03
CA ILE A 41 -21.74 21.10 -26.19
C ILE A 41 -21.37 19.67 -25.71
N TYR A 42 -20.38 19.53 -24.81
CA TYR A 42 -19.98 18.23 -24.28
C TYR A 42 -21.14 17.51 -23.57
N SER A 43 -21.86 18.21 -22.70
CA SER A 43 -23.01 17.65 -21.99
C SER A 43 -24.10 17.17 -22.95
N LEU A 44 -24.32 17.87 -24.06
CA LEU A 44 -25.29 17.49 -25.09
C LEU A 44 -24.79 16.26 -25.87
N ILE A 45 -23.50 16.17 -26.20
CA ILE A 45 -22.88 15.01 -26.84
C ILE A 45 -23.09 13.76 -25.98
N VAL A 46 -22.76 13.83 -24.68
CA VAL A 46 -22.94 12.73 -23.74
C VAL A 46 -24.40 12.32 -23.62
N LYS A 47 -25.32 13.29 -23.56
CA LYS A 47 -26.76 13.02 -23.51
C LYS A 47 -27.26 12.28 -24.75
N TYR A 48 -26.86 12.72 -25.94
CA TYR A 48 -27.26 12.06 -27.19
C TYR A 48 -26.70 10.65 -27.29
N LYS A 49 -25.45 10.45 -26.94
CA LYS A 49 -24.80 9.16 -26.93
C LYS A 49 -25.49 8.18 -25.97
N ASN A 50 -25.81 8.63 -24.75
CA ASN A 50 -26.49 7.81 -23.76
C ASN A 50 -27.91 7.41 -24.18
N ASN A 51 -28.54 8.19 -25.05
CA ASN A 51 -29.85 7.91 -25.61
C ASN A 51 -29.78 7.09 -26.94
N GLY A 52 -28.58 6.67 -27.36
CA GLY A 52 -28.40 5.93 -28.61
C GLY A 52 -28.58 6.77 -29.89
N ASN A 53 -28.55 8.07 -29.78
CA ASN A 53 -28.65 8.99 -30.93
C ASN A 53 -27.26 9.22 -31.56
N GLU A 54 -27.26 9.42 -32.87
CA GLU A 54 -26.04 9.85 -33.56
C GLU A 54 -25.62 11.26 -33.17
N VAL A 55 -24.32 11.44 -32.99
CA VAL A 55 -23.70 12.74 -32.68
C VAL A 55 -23.09 13.28 -33.97
N ASP A 56 -23.74 14.26 -34.56
CA ASP A 56 -23.28 14.97 -35.75
C ASP A 56 -23.52 16.49 -35.64
N LEU A 57 -22.99 17.26 -36.60
CA LEU A 57 -23.12 18.70 -36.64
C LEU A 57 -24.59 19.18 -36.71
N ILE A 58 -25.48 18.44 -37.39
CA ILE A 58 -26.88 18.81 -37.58
C ILE A 58 -27.64 18.60 -36.27
N THR A 59 -27.47 17.46 -35.64
CA THR A 59 -28.16 17.13 -34.37
C THR A 59 -27.72 18.07 -33.25
N LEU A 60 -26.44 18.40 -33.13
CA LEU A 60 -25.90 19.33 -32.14
C LEU A 60 -26.38 20.78 -32.43
N THR A 61 -26.36 21.22 -33.69
CA THR A 61 -26.87 22.55 -34.08
C THR A 61 -28.34 22.69 -33.69
N ASN A 62 -29.18 21.71 -33.99
CA ASN A 62 -30.60 21.73 -33.65
C ASN A 62 -30.83 21.74 -32.14
N GLY A 63 -30.01 21.03 -31.38
CA GLY A 63 -30.08 20.97 -29.90
C GLY A 63 -29.73 22.29 -29.23
N LEU A 64 -28.79 23.08 -29.79
CA LEU A 64 -28.24 24.29 -29.20
C LEU A 64 -28.75 25.59 -29.80
N LYS A 65 -29.43 25.55 -30.98
CA LYS A 65 -29.86 26.69 -31.75
C LYS A 65 -30.81 27.64 -30.96
N LYS A 66 -31.54 27.12 -29.99
CA LYS A 66 -32.43 27.91 -29.14
C LYS A 66 -31.70 28.90 -28.24
N ASN A 67 -30.48 28.55 -27.85
CA ASN A 67 -29.70 29.30 -26.86
C ASN A 67 -28.56 30.13 -27.52
N HIS A 68 -28.16 29.75 -28.76
CA HIS A 68 -26.97 30.36 -29.41
C HIS A 68 -27.24 30.62 -30.90
N GLU A 69 -27.26 31.87 -31.31
CA GLU A 69 -27.58 32.28 -32.70
C GLU A 69 -26.56 31.82 -33.74
N ASN A 70 -25.25 31.74 -33.37
CA ASN A 70 -24.16 31.40 -34.30
C ASN A 70 -23.58 30.00 -34.08
N ILE A 71 -24.33 29.07 -33.44
CA ILE A 71 -23.80 27.76 -33.04
C ILE A 71 -23.32 26.91 -34.20
N ALA A 72 -23.99 26.96 -35.37
CA ALA A 72 -23.60 26.20 -36.55
C ALA A 72 -22.20 26.60 -37.03
N TYR A 73 -21.88 27.90 -37.01
CA TYR A 73 -20.56 28.39 -37.38
C TYR A 73 -19.51 27.94 -36.36
N GLN A 74 -19.80 28.03 -35.06
CA GLN A 74 -18.87 27.63 -33.99
C GLN A 74 -18.56 26.13 -34.05
N LEU A 75 -19.58 25.27 -34.21
CA LEU A 75 -19.39 23.84 -34.38
C LEU A 75 -18.58 23.49 -35.64
N SER A 76 -18.81 24.22 -36.75
CA SER A 76 -18.02 24.07 -37.98
C SER A 76 -16.55 24.44 -37.76
N MET A 77 -16.26 25.52 -37.03
CA MET A 77 -14.87 25.87 -36.68
C MET A 77 -14.21 24.83 -35.78
N MET A 78 -14.93 24.28 -34.81
CA MET A 78 -14.42 23.21 -33.94
C MET A 78 -14.09 21.94 -34.74
N THR A 79 -14.94 21.53 -35.70
CA THR A 79 -14.64 20.38 -36.55
C THR A 79 -13.47 20.67 -37.50
N GLN A 80 -13.29 21.89 -37.94
CA GLN A 80 -12.11 22.30 -38.72
C GLN A 80 -10.81 22.15 -37.88
N LEU A 81 -10.83 22.60 -36.63
CA LEU A 81 -9.74 22.39 -35.69
C LEU A 81 -9.51 20.88 -35.42
N GLY A 82 -10.58 20.11 -35.26
CA GLY A 82 -10.53 18.66 -35.08
C GLY A 82 -9.88 17.89 -36.22
N HIS A 83 -9.86 18.42 -37.45
CA HIS A 83 -9.15 17.83 -38.60
C HIS A 83 -7.63 18.05 -38.57
N MET A 84 -7.12 18.93 -37.70
CA MET A 84 -5.66 19.13 -37.61
C MET A 84 -4.95 17.83 -37.21
N GLU A 85 -3.77 17.60 -37.79
CA GLU A 85 -2.89 16.47 -37.42
C GLU A 85 -2.23 16.73 -36.05
N ALA A 86 -3.04 16.76 -35.00
CA ALA A 86 -2.56 16.85 -33.62
C ALA A 86 -2.91 15.56 -32.86
N ASN A 87 -2.05 15.18 -31.93
CA ASN A 87 -2.27 13.99 -31.13
C ASN A 87 -3.37 14.24 -30.08
N THR A 88 -4.50 13.56 -30.25
CA THR A 88 -5.68 13.67 -29.37
C THR A 88 -5.33 13.34 -27.91
N THR A 89 -4.50 12.32 -27.68
CA THR A 89 -4.06 11.92 -26.34
C THR A 89 -3.27 13.04 -25.66
N SER A 90 -2.34 13.67 -26.38
CA SER A 90 -1.56 14.81 -25.85
C SER A 90 -2.45 16.03 -25.54
N CYS A 91 -3.51 16.26 -26.32
CA CYS A 91 -4.49 17.30 -26.04
C CYS A 91 -5.27 17.01 -24.74
N ILE A 92 -5.73 15.76 -24.57
CA ILE A 92 -6.42 15.31 -23.35
C ILE A 92 -5.50 15.44 -22.12
N GLU A 93 -4.22 15.08 -22.25
CA GLU A 93 -3.21 15.27 -21.20
C GLU A 93 -3.05 16.75 -20.82
N ALA A 94 -2.93 17.62 -21.81
CA ALA A 94 -2.78 19.05 -21.57
C ALA A 94 -3.98 19.62 -20.83
N LEU A 95 -5.20 19.30 -21.27
CA LEU A 95 -6.45 19.73 -20.61
C LEU A 95 -6.57 19.18 -19.18
N ASN A 96 -6.22 17.91 -18.94
CA ASN A 96 -6.20 17.34 -17.60
C ASN A 96 -5.18 18.05 -16.70
N ASN A 97 -3.99 18.37 -17.19
CA ASN A 97 -2.99 19.14 -16.46
C ASN A 97 -3.47 20.53 -16.08
N ILE A 98 -4.17 21.22 -17.00
CA ILE A 98 -4.78 22.54 -16.73
C ILE A 98 -5.86 22.39 -15.65
N TYR A 99 -6.75 21.44 -15.80
CA TYR A 99 -7.81 21.17 -14.81
C TYR A 99 -7.24 20.90 -13.41
N GLN A 100 -6.19 20.08 -13.31
CA GLN A 100 -5.54 19.80 -12.04
C GLN A 100 -4.87 21.04 -11.43
N LYS A 101 -4.19 21.85 -12.26
CA LYS A 101 -3.61 23.12 -11.80
C LYS A 101 -4.69 24.06 -11.26
N ASN A 102 -5.81 24.21 -11.97
CA ASN A 102 -6.93 25.04 -11.55
C ASN A 102 -7.53 24.53 -10.21
N LYS A 103 -7.64 23.24 -10.03
CA LYS A 103 -8.03 22.61 -8.75
C LYS A 103 -7.06 22.95 -7.62
N LEU A 104 -5.75 22.86 -7.85
CA LEU A 104 -4.74 23.23 -6.85
C LEU A 104 -4.82 24.70 -6.47
N VAL A 105 -5.05 25.59 -7.43
CA VAL A 105 -5.27 27.02 -7.18
C VAL A 105 -6.51 27.25 -6.32
N ALA A 106 -7.62 26.55 -6.61
CA ALA A 106 -8.85 26.64 -5.81
C ALA A 106 -8.63 26.16 -4.37
N ILE A 107 -7.86 25.09 -4.16
CA ILE A 107 -7.47 24.62 -2.83
C ILE A 107 -6.63 25.67 -2.09
N ALA A 108 -5.65 26.26 -2.77
CA ALA A 108 -4.82 27.31 -2.17
C ALA A 108 -5.66 28.53 -1.73
N GLN A 109 -6.63 28.96 -2.56
CA GLN A 109 -7.58 30.02 -2.20
C GLN A 109 -8.48 29.63 -1.02
N SER A 110 -8.93 28.38 -0.95
CA SER A 110 -9.72 27.87 0.18
C SER A 110 -8.91 27.89 1.49
N ILE A 111 -7.62 27.57 1.44
CA ILE A 111 -6.70 27.66 2.57
C ILE A 111 -6.57 29.11 3.05
N ASP A 112 -6.29 30.04 2.12
CA ASP A 112 -6.13 31.46 2.44
C ASP A 112 -7.39 32.05 3.08
N ASN A 113 -8.56 31.73 2.51
CA ASN A 113 -9.85 32.14 3.06
C ASN A 113 -10.09 31.55 4.46
N GLY A 114 -9.80 30.26 4.70
CA GLY A 114 -9.95 29.64 6.00
C GLY A 114 -9.05 30.25 7.07
N ILE A 115 -7.81 30.59 6.72
CA ILE A 115 -6.86 31.26 7.62
C ILE A 115 -7.36 32.68 7.95
N ASN A 116 -7.80 33.44 6.94
CA ASN A 116 -8.29 34.81 7.10
C ASN A 116 -9.57 34.88 7.94
N ASN A 117 -10.45 33.87 7.81
CA ASN A 117 -11.67 33.72 8.59
C ASN A 117 -11.46 33.20 10.02
N LYS A 118 -10.21 32.87 10.37
CA LYS A 118 -9.84 32.26 11.67
C LYS A 118 -10.56 30.94 11.95
N ASP A 119 -10.79 30.15 10.91
CA ASP A 119 -11.38 28.82 11.04
C ASP A 119 -10.46 27.90 11.86
N ASN A 120 -11.04 26.86 12.45
CA ASN A 120 -10.26 25.91 13.22
C ASN A 120 -9.24 25.18 12.32
N LEU A 121 -7.95 25.24 12.68
CA LEU A 121 -6.84 24.67 11.91
C LEU A 121 -7.08 23.18 11.54
N HIS A 122 -7.67 22.40 12.43
CA HIS A 122 -8.01 21.00 12.16
C HIS A 122 -9.07 20.85 11.06
N HIS A 123 -10.03 21.78 10.98
CA HIS A 123 -11.03 21.78 9.92
C HIS A 123 -10.41 22.15 8.56
N ILE A 124 -9.51 23.15 8.55
CA ILE A 124 -8.78 23.54 7.34
C ILE A 124 -7.96 22.35 6.83
N ILE A 125 -7.16 21.70 7.67
CA ILE A 125 -6.34 20.55 7.30
C ILE A 125 -7.20 19.40 6.76
N ALA A 126 -8.28 19.05 7.45
CA ALA A 126 -9.18 17.97 7.02
C ALA A 126 -9.83 18.26 5.66
N SER A 127 -10.21 19.54 5.39
CA SER A 127 -10.73 19.97 4.10
C SER A 127 -9.69 19.81 2.99
N ILE A 128 -8.45 20.25 3.24
CA ILE A 128 -7.32 20.15 2.31
C ILE A 128 -7.05 18.67 1.97
N GLU A 129 -6.95 17.81 2.96
CA GLU A 129 -6.72 16.37 2.76
C GLU A 129 -7.82 15.73 1.91
N ASN A 130 -9.07 16.08 2.18
CA ASN A 130 -10.22 15.60 1.40
C ASN A 130 -10.17 16.11 -0.05
N ASP A 131 -9.83 17.36 -0.28
CA ASP A 131 -9.80 17.93 -1.62
C ASP A 131 -8.59 17.48 -2.43
N LEU A 132 -7.42 17.33 -1.79
CA LEU A 132 -6.24 16.70 -2.41
C LEU A 132 -6.50 15.24 -2.79
N SER A 133 -7.26 14.51 -1.97
CA SER A 133 -7.60 13.11 -2.27
C SER A 133 -8.48 12.95 -3.53
N LYS A 134 -9.20 14.00 -3.91
CA LYS A 134 -10.04 14.05 -5.13
C LYS A 134 -9.25 14.46 -6.38
N ILE A 135 -8.03 14.96 -6.23
CA ILE A 135 -7.14 15.22 -7.36
C ILE A 135 -6.57 13.86 -7.79
N ASN A 136 -7.25 13.21 -8.73
CA ASN A 136 -6.69 12.07 -9.42
C ASN A 136 -5.55 12.60 -10.30
N ILE A 137 -4.32 12.39 -9.87
CA ILE A 137 -3.17 12.47 -10.78
C ILE A 137 -3.35 11.29 -11.74
N ILE A 138 -4.02 11.57 -12.84
CA ILE A 138 -4.17 10.60 -13.92
C ILE A 138 -2.77 10.43 -14.50
N LYS A 139 -2.02 9.45 -14.00
CA LYS A 139 -1.01 8.81 -14.84
C LYS A 139 -1.81 8.19 -15.97
N LEU A 140 -1.67 8.72 -17.17
CA LEU A 140 -2.03 7.97 -18.36
C LEU A 140 -1.22 6.68 -18.28
N GLU A 141 -1.86 5.63 -17.79
CA GLU A 141 -1.42 4.29 -18.10
C GLU A 141 -1.53 4.23 -19.60
N THR A 142 -0.42 4.45 -20.30
CA THR A 142 -0.27 4.03 -21.67
C THR A 142 -0.89 2.64 -21.71
N LEU A 143 -1.95 2.46 -22.51
CA LEU A 143 -2.55 1.15 -22.73
C LEU A 143 -1.37 0.22 -23.02
N ASN A 144 -0.96 -0.53 -22.00
CA ASN A 144 0.27 -1.29 -22.03
C ASN A 144 0.10 -2.31 -23.13
N ASN A 145 0.73 -2.06 -24.28
CA ASN A 145 0.74 -3.03 -25.37
C ASN A 145 1.26 -4.34 -24.77
N ILE A 146 0.48 -5.40 -24.90
CA ILE A 146 0.81 -6.73 -24.35
C ILE A 146 2.24 -7.15 -24.75
N SER A 147 2.70 -6.74 -25.93
CA SER A 147 4.06 -7.00 -26.40
C SER A 147 5.13 -6.38 -25.52
N VAL A 148 4.93 -5.14 -25.03
CA VAL A 148 5.87 -4.47 -24.10
C VAL A 148 5.87 -5.17 -22.75
N GLN A 149 4.69 -5.57 -22.27
CA GLN A 149 4.58 -6.33 -21.00
C GLN A 149 5.27 -7.71 -21.09
N ILE A 150 5.17 -8.38 -22.25
CA ILE A 150 5.86 -9.66 -22.50
C ILE A 150 7.38 -9.45 -22.48
N GLU A 151 7.89 -8.42 -23.16
CA GLU A 151 9.33 -8.11 -23.17
C GLU A 151 9.86 -7.84 -21.74
N ASP A 152 9.15 -7.05 -20.96
CA ASP A 152 9.55 -6.73 -19.60
C ASP A 152 9.46 -7.96 -18.68
N THR A 153 8.44 -8.82 -18.88
CA THR A 153 8.32 -10.10 -18.17
C THR A 153 9.49 -11.03 -18.53
N LEU A 154 9.88 -11.12 -19.80
CA LEU A 154 11.02 -11.93 -20.24
C LEU A 154 12.34 -11.40 -19.68
N LYS A 155 12.53 -10.07 -19.59
CA LYS A 155 13.70 -9.47 -18.93
C LYS A 155 13.75 -9.86 -17.45
N ASP A 156 12.61 -9.80 -16.73
CA ASP A 156 12.54 -10.23 -15.33
C ASP A 156 12.86 -11.71 -15.15
N ILE A 157 12.30 -12.59 -15.98
CA ILE A 157 12.60 -14.03 -15.97
C ILE A 157 14.11 -14.26 -16.18
N ASN A 158 14.72 -13.63 -17.20
CA ASN A 158 16.14 -13.78 -17.46
C ASN A 158 17.01 -13.27 -16.32
N LYS A 159 16.64 -12.14 -15.69
CA LYS A 159 17.29 -11.62 -14.50
C LYS A 159 17.20 -12.61 -13.34
N ARG A 160 16.04 -13.20 -13.10
CA ARG A 160 15.83 -14.20 -12.04
C ARG A 160 16.65 -15.49 -12.30
N MET A 161 16.76 -15.93 -13.54
CA MET A 161 17.57 -17.09 -13.94
C MET A 161 19.07 -16.89 -13.70
N SER A 162 19.54 -15.63 -13.69
CA SER A 162 20.96 -15.30 -13.47
C SER A 162 21.31 -15.12 -11.97
N ILE A 163 20.33 -15.16 -11.06
CA ILE A 163 20.55 -15.01 -9.62
C ILE A 163 20.84 -16.38 -9.02
N ASP A 164 22.07 -16.56 -8.54
CA ASP A 164 22.46 -17.72 -7.72
C ASP A 164 22.02 -17.44 -6.27
N GLY A 165 20.95 -18.12 -5.81
CA GLY A 165 20.48 -17.99 -4.43
C GLY A 165 19.01 -17.58 -4.29
N LEU A 166 18.71 -16.84 -3.22
CA LEU A 166 17.35 -16.44 -2.88
C LEU A 166 16.88 -15.27 -3.77
N LEU A 167 15.71 -15.41 -4.37
CA LEU A 167 15.16 -14.38 -5.27
C LEU A 167 14.54 -13.19 -4.54
N GLY A 168 13.95 -13.46 -3.39
CA GLY A 168 13.27 -12.46 -2.54
C GLY A 168 14.15 -11.99 -1.38
N ILE A 169 13.60 -11.12 -0.54
CA ILE A 169 14.23 -10.66 0.69
C ILE A 169 14.33 -11.83 1.68
N ALA A 170 15.55 -12.12 2.16
CA ALA A 170 15.81 -13.20 3.08
C ALA A 170 15.02 -13.03 4.40
N THR A 171 14.38 -14.09 4.86
CA THR A 171 13.80 -14.14 6.21
C THR A 171 14.85 -14.46 7.27
N GLY A 172 15.96 -15.11 6.83
CA GLY A 172 17.02 -15.63 7.70
C GLY A 172 16.64 -16.92 8.43
N PHE A 173 15.53 -17.53 8.04
CA PHE A 173 15.11 -18.86 8.48
C PHE A 173 15.17 -19.82 7.29
N ASP A 174 16.15 -20.70 7.29
CA ASP A 174 16.52 -21.55 6.13
C ASP A 174 15.33 -22.32 5.54
N LYS A 175 14.50 -22.90 6.42
CA LYS A 175 13.32 -23.66 5.98
C LYS A 175 12.23 -22.76 5.41
N ILE A 176 12.09 -21.54 5.94
CA ILE A 176 11.13 -20.54 5.42
C ILE A 176 11.64 -20.03 4.07
N ASP A 177 12.91 -19.66 3.98
CA ASP A 177 13.52 -19.16 2.75
C ASP A 177 13.45 -20.19 1.63
N LYS A 178 13.70 -21.46 1.93
CA LYS A 178 13.54 -22.57 0.98
C LYS A 178 12.08 -22.77 0.54
N PHE A 179 11.12 -22.54 1.45
CA PHE A 179 9.69 -22.73 1.17
C PHE A 179 9.11 -21.58 0.37
N THR A 180 9.53 -20.32 0.64
CA THR A 180 8.94 -19.12 0.07
C THR A 180 9.73 -18.54 -1.10
N GLY A 181 11.01 -18.83 -1.22
CA GLY A 181 11.96 -18.13 -2.08
C GLY A 181 12.31 -16.71 -1.56
N GLY A 182 12.08 -16.43 -0.25
CA GLY A 182 12.16 -15.12 0.36
C GLY A 182 10.90 -14.27 0.12
N TRP A 183 10.81 -13.11 0.77
CA TRP A 183 9.70 -12.18 0.58
C TRP A 183 9.80 -11.49 -0.78
N GLN A 184 8.73 -11.59 -1.56
CA GLN A 184 8.71 -11.00 -2.90
C GLN A 184 8.31 -9.52 -2.85
N GLU A 185 8.87 -8.72 -3.76
CA GLU A 185 8.39 -7.36 -4.00
C GLU A 185 6.90 -7.38 -4.32
N THR A 186 6.20 -6.31 -3.97
CA THR A 186 4.75 -6.14 -4.09
C THR A 186 3.88 -6.99 -3.15
N ASP A 187 4.45 -7.92 -2.36
CA ASP A 187 3.66 -8.75 -1.46
C ASP A 187 3.20 -8.02 -0.20
N LEU A 188 1.97 -8.32 0.20
CA LEU A 188 1.44 -8.07 1.53
C LEU A 188 1.44 -9.38 2.32
N VAL A 189 2.29 -9.46 3.33
CA VAL A 189 2.40 -10.58 4.25
C VAL A 189 1.70 -10.24 5.56
N ILE A 190 0.75 -11.06 5.98
CA ILE A 190 0.08 -10.91 7.28
C ILE A 190 0.66 -11.92 8.26
N ILE A 191 1.11 -11.46 9.43
CA ILE A 191 1.53 -12.32 10.54
C ILE A 191 0.49 -12.23 11.64
N GLY A 192 -0.31 -13.28 11.78
CA GLY A 192 -1.33 -13.45 12.81
C GLY A 192 -0.84 -14.26 14.00
N GLY A 193 -1.32 -13.93 15.18
CA GLY A 193 -1.06 -14.72 16.38
C GLY A 193 -1.84 -14.18 17.58
N ALA A 194 -2.14 -15.03 18.56
CA ALA A 194 -2.74 -14.60 19.82
C ALA A 194 -1.76 -13.66 20.57
N SER A 195 -2.25 -13.00 21.61
CA SER A 195 -1.38 -12.19 22.47
C SER A 195 -0.24 -13.05 23.03
N SER A 196 0.95 -12.47 23.16
CA SER A 196 2.15 -13.14 23.72
C SER A 196 2.72 -14.31 22.90
N MET A 197 2.22 -14.60 21.70
CA MET A 197 2.77 -15.64 20.81
C MET A 197 4.11 -15.25 20.17
N GLY A 198 4.53 -13.99 20.25
CA GLY A 198 5.78 -13.50 19.70
C GLY A 198 5.70 -12.91 18.30
N LYS A 199 4.53 -12.40 17.86
CA LYS A 199 4.36 -11.73 16.55
C LYS A 199 5.43 -10.68 16.30
N THR A 200 5.52 -9.68 17.17
CA THR A 200 6.52 -8.60 17.08
C THR A 200 7.95 -9.14 17.10
N SER A 201 8.22 -10.17 17.91
CA SER A 201 9.55 -10.80 17.98
C SER A 201 9.91 -11.51 16.67
N PHE A 202 8.96 -12.20 16.03
CA PHE A 202 9.17 -12.86 14.74
C PHE A 202 9.38 -11.83 13.63
N ALA A 203 8.57 -10.76 13.59
CA ALA A 203 8.72 -9.69 12.64
C ALA A 203 10.05 -8.94 12.79
N LEU A 204 10.48 -8.65 14.04
CA LEU A 204 11.79 -8.04 14.32
C LEU A 204 12.95 -8.94 13.91
N ALA A 205 12.84 -10.28 14.11
CA ALA A 205 13.85 -11.22 13.66
C ALA A 205 13.98 -11.21 12.14
N ILE A 206 12.85 -11.22 11.40
CA ILE A 206 12.84 -11.09 9.94
C ILE A 206 13.49 -9.78 9.50
N LEU A 207 13.12 -8.65 10.11
CA LEU A 207 13.68 -7.33 9.79
C LEU A 207 15.19 -7.29 10.03
N LEU A 208 15.65 -7.77 11.20
CA LEU A 208 17.07 -7.81 11.53
C LEU A 208 17.85 -8.70 10.54
N ASN A 209 17.29 -9.87 10.21
CA ASN A 209 17.91 -10.80 9.27
C ASN A 209 17.96 -10.24 7.84
N ALA A 210 16.88 -9.59 7.35
CA ALA A 210 16.85 -8.97 6.04
C ALA A 210 17.92 -7.88 5.90
N CYS A 211 18.08 -7.03 6.93
CA CYS A 211 19.14 -6.03 6.93
C CYS A 211 20.53 -6.63 7.05
N LYS A 212 20.69 -7.74 7.79
CA LYS A 212 21.99 -8.35 8.08
C LYS A 212 22.50 -9.22 6.93
N TYR A 213 21.63 -9.99 6.29
CA TYR A 213 22.01 -10.98 5.26
C TYR A 213 21.81 -10.49 3.83
N SER A 214 20.91 -9.55 3.62
CA SER A 214 20.59 -9.02 2.28
C SER A 214 20.82 -7.51 2.17
N ASP A 215 21.37 -6.85 3.21
CA ASP A 215 21.55 -5.38 3.27
C ASP A 215 20.29 -4.60 2.85
N THR A 216 19.11 -5.15 3.17
CA THR A 216 17.82 -4.63 2.74
C THR A 216 17.38 -3.47 3.63
N PRO A 217 17.28 -2.22 3.11
CA PRO A 217 16.80 -1.10 3.90
C PRO A 217 15.37 -1.36 4.37
N SER A 218 15.16 -1.29 5.69
CA SER A 218 13.90 -1.70 6.31
C SER A 218 13.40 -0.66 7.31
N VAL A 219 12.08 -0.55 7.45
CA VAL A 219 11.44 0.31 8.45
C VAL A 219 10.34 -0.43 9.19
N ILE A 220 10.26 -0.19 10.50
CA ILE A 220 9.12 -0.61 11.33
C ILE A 220 8.31 0.60 11.77
N PHE A 221 7.02 0.58 11.47
CA PHE A 221 6.02 1.50 12.01
C PHE A 221 5.37 0.85 13.23
N SER A 222 5.67 1.39 14.40
CA SER A 222 5.18 0.85 15.67
C SER A 222 4.12 1.74 16.29
N TYR A 223 2.94 1.16 16.51
CA TYR A 223 1.81 1.81 17.18
C TYR A 223 1.61 1.32 18.62
N GLU A 224 2.19 0.17 18.98
CA GLU A 224 2.03 -0.43 20.31
C GLU A 224 3.24 -0.22 21.21
N MET A 225 4.44 -0.28 20.62
CA MET A 225 5.69 -0.25 21.38
C MET A 225 6.52 0.99 21.06
N SER A 226 7.18 1.55 22.08
CA SER A 226 8.13 2.65 21.88
C SER A 226 9.40 2.16 21.14
N SER A 227 10.08 3.09 20.45
CA SER A 227 11.37 2.83 19.79
C SER A 227 12.40 2.22 20.74
N ASN A 228 12.42 2.68 22.00
CA ASN A 228 13.34 2.15 23.02
C ASN A 228 13.03 0.68 23.35
N GLN A 229 11.76 0.28 23.43
CA GLN A 229 11.38 -1.10 23.69
C GLN A 229 11.76 -2.03 22.53
N LEU A 230 11.60 -1.57 21.29
CA LEU A 230 11.99 -2.32 20.09
C LEU A 230 13.51 -2.46 20.00
N LEU A 231 14.26 -1.38 20.27
CA LEU A 231 15.73 -1.41 20.29
C LEU A 231 16.26 -2.38 21.35
N LYS A 232 15.70 -2.39 22.57
CA LYS A 232 16.10 -3.35 23.61
C LYS A 232 15.91 -4.80 23.14
N ARG A 233 14.82 -5.10 22.42
CA ARG A 233 14.59 -6.43 21.85
C ARG A 233 15.62 -6.77 20.76
N LEU A 234 15.88 -5.86 19.83
CA LEU A 234 16.91 -6.04 18.80
C LEU A 234 18.29 -6.27 19.41
N ILE A 235 18.65 -5.50 20.44
CA ILE A 235 19.91 -5.66 21.17
C ILE A 235 19.96 -7.03 21.86
N SER A 236 18.89 -7.48 22.51
CA SER A 236 18.81 -8.80 23.13
C SER A 236 18.99 -9.92 22.11
N MET A 237 18.30 -9.84 20.96
CA MET A 237 18.40 -10.81 19.87
C MET A 237 19.82 -10.90 19.29
N GLU A 238 20.50 -9.74 19.13
CA GLU A 238 21.83 -9.68 18.51
C GLU A 238 22.97 -9.96 19.49
N SER A 239 22.82 -9.57 20.77
CA SER A 239 23.85 -9.80 21.80
C SER A 239 23.78 -11.18 22.44
N GLY A 240 22.63 -11.88 22.36
CA GLY A 240 22.35 -13.09 23.11
C GLY A 240 22.30 -12.87 24.62
N VAL A 241 21.99 -11.64 25.08
CA VAL A 241 21.81 -11.30 26.48
C VAL A 241 20.33 -11.28 26.81
N ASN A 242 19.97 -11.83 27.97
CA ASN A 242 18.58 -11.90 28.42
C ASN A 242 17.93 -10.52 28.41
N ASN A 243 16.80 -10.42 27.73
CA ASN A 243 16.06 -9.16 27.55
C ASN A 243 15.65 -8.53 28.91
N SER A 244 15.37 -9.33 29.92
CA SER A 244 15.04 -8.82 31.26
C SER A 244 16.23 -8.11 31.91
N TYR A 245 17.46 -8.57 31.68
CA TYR A 245 18.66 -7.90 32.21
C TYR A 245 18.90 -6.55 31.52
N ILE A 246 18.64 -6.47 30.21
CA ILE A 246 18.71 -5.21 29.46
C ILE A 246 17.64 -4.23 29.92
N ILE A 247 16.40 -4.71 30.14
CA ILE A 247 15.30 -3.87 30.61
C ILE A 247 15.58 -3.31 32.00
N ASN A 248 16.05 -4.17 32.91
CA ASN A 248 16.24 -3.82 34.35
C ASN A 248 17.62 -3.17 34.59
N GLY A 249 18.52 -3.15 33.63
CA GLY A 249 19.87 -2.63 33.84
C GLY A 249 20.75 -3.49 34.75
N THR A 250 20.46 -4.80 34.87
CA THR A 250 21.17 -5.73 35.77
C THR A 250 22.21 -6.56 34.97
N LEU A 251 23.06 -5.89 34.20
CA LEU A 251 24.06 -6.50 33.33
C LEU A 251 25.39 -6.75 34.09
N GLY A 252 25.93 -7.96 33.95
CA GLY A 252 27.30 -8.23 34.34
C GLY A 252 28.30 -7.63 33.33
N LYS A 253 29.60 -7.62 33.68
CA LYS A 253 30.63 -7.03 32.82
C LYS A 253 30.68 -7.66 31.43
N ASP A 254 30.61 -8.98 31.33
CA ASP A 254 30.66 -9.70 30.06
C ASP A 254 29.37 -9.47 29.22
N GLU A 255 28.24 -9.38 29.88
CA GLU A 255 26.96 -9.07 29.22
C GLU A 255 26.95 -7.66 28.68
N TYR A 256 27.44 -6.70 29.47
CA TYR A 256 27.60 -5.32 29.03
C TYR A 256 28.51 -5.19 27.82
N LEU A 257 29.62 -5.94 27.79
CA LEU A 257 30.51 -5.96 26.62
C LEU A 257 29.81 -6.51 25.37
N ARG A 258 29.07 -7.62 25.49
CA ARG A 258 28.28 -8.20 24.38
C ARG A 258 27.20 -7.24 23.89
N VAL A 259 26.52 -6.55 24.80
CA VAL A 259 25.53 -5.52 24.47
C VAL A 259 26.16 -4.40 23.65
N ASN A 260 27.30 -3.84 24.08
CA ASN A 260 27.98 -2.79 23.35
C ASN A 260 28.44 -3.23 21.95
N GLN A 261 28.94 -4.45 21.81
CA GLN A 261 29.29 -5.02 20.52
C GLN A 261 28.07 -5.18 19.60
N ALA A 262 26.92 -5.61 20.16
CA ALA A 262 25.66 -5.72 19.41
C ALA A 262 25.14 -4.35 18.96
N VAL A 263 25.22 -3.33 19.81
CA VAL A 263 24.87 -1.94 19.46
C VAL A 263 25.69 -1.49 18.26
N GLY A 264 27.04 -1.65 18.31
CA GLY A 264 27.90 -1.25 17.18
C GLY A 264 27.67 -2.03 15.88
N ARG A 265 27.06 -3.24 15.94
CA ARG A 265 26.61 -3.96 14.74
C ARG A 265 25.27 -3.41 14.22
N ILE A 266 24.30 -3.20 15.12
CA ILE A 266 22.96 -2.73 14.78
C ILE A 266 23.02 -1.32 14.17
N GLU A 267 23.87 -0.42 14.69
CA GLU A 267 24.05 0.94 14.17
C GLU A 267 24.45 0.99 12.68
N LYS A 268 25.10 -0.06 12.19
CA LYS A 268 25.54 -0.15 10.79
C LYS A 268 24.49 -0.72 9.86
N LEU A 269 23.39 -1.26 10.40
CA LEU A 269 22.32 -1.85 9.61
C LEU A 269 21.36 -0.78 9.10
N PRO A 270 20.80 -0.95 7.88
CA PRO A 270 19.86 -0.02 7.31
C PRO A 270 18.46 -0.17 7.91
N ILE A 271 18.36 -0.09 9.25
CA ILE A 271 17.11 -0.18 10.01
C ILE A 271 16.60 1.21 10.36
N SER A 272 15.33 1.44 10.15
CA SER A 272 14.61 2.62 10.65
C SER A 272 13.46 2.20 11.55
N ILE A 273 13.24 2.95 12.64
CA ILE A 273 12.11 2.78 13.54
C ILE A 273 11.31 4.07 13.53
N ASP A 274 10.02 3.98 13.18
CA ASP A 274 9.08 5.10 13.22
C ASP A 274 8.06 4.81 14.33
N GLU A 275 8.13 5.59 15.40
CA GLU A 275 7.18 5.51 16.49
C GLU A 275 5.95 6.35 16.15
N CYS A 276 4.87 5.65 15.77
CA CYS A 276 3.69 6.31 15.26
C CYS A 276 2.73 6.76 16.36
N ASN A 277 2.67 8.05 16.61
CA ASN A 277 1.67 8.65 17.51
C ASN A 277 0.35 8.98 16.78
N ILE A 278 0.33 8.95 15.46
CA ILE A 278 -0.82 9.26 14.60
C ILE A 278 -1.31 7.97 13.96
N THR A 279 -2.53 7.58 14.26
CA THR A 279 -3.14 6.33 13.79
C THR A 279 -3.76 6.45 12.37
N SER A 280 -3.69 7.62 11.72
CA SER A 280 -4.29 7.86 10.40
C SER A 280 -3.63 7.04 9.29
N LEU A 281 -4.44 6.33 8.51
CA LEU A 281 -3.99 5.58 7.34
C LEU A 281 -3.29 6.47 6.29
N ASN A 282 -3.76 7.70 6.10
CA ASN A 282 -3.12 8.64 5.18
C ASN A 282 -1.74 9.07 5.67
N TYR A 283 -1.58 9.27 6.98
CA TYR A 283 -0.28 9.53 7.58
C TYR A 283 0.68 8.37 7.32
N LEU A 284 0.27 7.13 7.60
CA LEU A 284 1.09 5.94 7.33
C LEU A 284 1.50 5.85 5.86
N LYS A 285 0.56 6.04 4.90
CA LYS A 285 0.87 6.06 3.46
C LYS A 285 1.96 7.06 3.11
N ASN A 286 1.83 8.30 3.60
CA ASN A 286 2.78 9.37 3.30
C ASN A 286 4.16 9.08 3.89
N ARG A 287 4.21 8.56 5.12
CA ARG A 287 5.46 8.16 5.79
C ARG A 287 6.15 7.00 5.05
N VAL A 288 5.41 5.98 4.64
CA VAL A 288 5.98 4.87 3.85
C VAL A 288 6.58 5.40 2.55
N LYS A 289 5.86 6.26 1.81
CA LYS A 289 6.37 6.91 0.59
C LYS A 289 7.65 7.72 0.86
N GLU A 290 7.70 8.44 1.97
CA GLU A 290 8.86 9.22 2.37
C GLU A 290 10.09 8.32 2.63
N TYR A 291 9.92 7.21 3.37
CA TYR A 291 11.01 6.26 3.64
C TYR A 291 11.50 5.58 2.36
N VAL A 292 10.59 5.16 1.48
CA VAL A 292 10.96 4.56 0.19
C VAL A 292 11.74 5.55 -0.67
N ASN A 293 11.26 6.80 -0.79
CA ASN A 293 11.90 7.79 -1.66
C ASN A 293 13.23 8.32 -1.10
N LYS A 294 13.37 8.47 0.24
CA LYS A 294 14.57 9.07 0.86
C LYS A 294 15.60 8.04 1.31
N LYS A 295 15.18 6.83 1.65
CA LYS A 295 16.05 5.79 2.23
C LYS A 295 16.00 4.48 1.46
N GLU A 296 15.36 4.46 0.30
CA GLU A 296 15.26 3.28 -0.59
C GLU A 296 14.73 2.02 0.12
N VAL A 297 13.83 2.21 1.10
CA VAL A 297 13.28 1.10 1.90
C VAL A 297 12.58 0.10 1.00
N LYS A 298 12.89 -1.19 1.19
CA LYS A 298 12.30 -2.33 0.46
C LYS A 298 11.43 -3.21 1.34
N LEU A 299 11.63 -3.20 2.65
CA LEU A 299 10.83 -3.95 3.61
C LEU A 299 10.20 -3.03 4.65
N VAL A 300 8.88 -3.06 4.72
CA VAL A 300 8.08 -2.27 5.67
C VAL A 300 7.37 -3.20 6.64
N LEU A 301 7.55 -2.98 7.94
CA LEU A 301 6.78 -3.62 9.00
C LEU A 301 5.74 -2.65 9.58
N VAL A 302 4.52 -3.16 9.85
CA VAL A 302 3.44 -2.40 10.53
C VAL A 302 2.97 -3.19 11.75
N ASP A 303 3.20 -2.68 12.96
CA ASP A 303 2.83 -3.31 14.23
C ASP A 303 1.82 -2.43 14.99
N TYR A 304 0.53 -2.70 14.94
CA TYR A 304 -0.24 -3.73 14.22
C TYR A 304 -1.46 -3.09 13.53
N LEU A 305 -2.05 -3.80 12.55
CA LEU A 305 -3.11 -3.30 11.64
C LEU A 305 -4.29 -2.66 12.36
N GLN A 306 -4.74 -3.29 13.45
CA GLN A 306 -5.93 -2.84 14.17
C GLN A 306 -5.75 -1.49 14.89
N LEU A 307 -4.53 -0.96 15.03
CA LEU A 307 -4.33 0.39 15.60
C LEU A 307 -4.38 1.48 14.53
N VAL A 308 -4.23 1.13 13.26
CA VAL A 308 -4.38 2.08 12.15
C VAL A 308 -5.86 2.36 11.93
N SER A 309 -6.26 3.63 12.00
CA SER A 309 -7.65 4.06 11.83
C SER A 309 -7.87 4.77 10.49
N HIS A 310 -9.08 4.60 9.97
CA HIS A 310 -9.58 5.40 8.87
C HIS A 310 -10.80 6.17 9.38
N ASN A 311 -10.67 7.51 9.48
CA ASN A 311 -11.70 8.42 10.05
C ASN A 311 -12.99 8.46 9.21
N SER A 312 -13.76 7.35 9.16
CA SER A 312 -15.11 7.37 8.61
C SER A 312 -16.12 7.20 9.75
N LYS A 313 -16.95 8.21 9.95
CA LYS A 313 -17.91 8.29 11.07
C LYS A 313 -18.94 7.14 11.16
N ASN A 314 -19.04 6.26 10.13
CA ASN A 314 -20.08 5.21 10.03
C ASN A 314 -19.54 3.83 9.62
N SER A 315 -18.23 3.55 9.65
CA SER A 315 -17.71 2.22 9.29
C SER A 315 -17.61 1.30 10.51
N SER A 316 -17.92 0.02 10.30
CA SER A 316 -17.63 -1.00 11.30
C SER A 316 -16.11 -1.19 11.42
N ARG A 317 -15.65 -1.69 12.58
CA ARG A 317 -14.22 -1.99 12.79
C ARG A 317 -13.64 -2.91 11.72
N GLU A 318 -14.41 -3.88 11.31
CA GLU A 318 -14.11 -4.83 10.24
C GLU A 318 -13.83 -4.13 8.91
N GLN A 319 -14.69 -3.17 8.52
CA GLN A 319 -14.52 -2.37 7.30
C GLN A 319 -13.26 -1.48 7.36
N GLU A 320 -12.91 -0.94 8.55
CA GLU A 320 -11.70 -0.14 8.72
C GLU A 320 -10.45 -0.97 8.51
N VAL A 321 -10.35 -2.12 9.16
CA VAL A 321 -9.18 -3.02 9.06
C VAL A 321 -9.04 -3.55 7.63
N SER A 322 -10.16 -3.87 6.98
CA SER A 322 -10.23 -4.28 5.57
C SER A 322 -9.68 -3.21 4.64
N LYS A 323 -10.06 -1.96 4.85
CA LYS A 323 -9.57 -0.82 4.07
C LYS A 323 -8.08 -0.59 4.27
N VAL A 324 -7.58 -0.74 5.51
CA VAL A 324 -6.15 -0.67 5.82
C VAL A 324 -5.38 -1.73 5.03
N ALA A 325 -5.81 -2.99 5.08
CA ALA A 325 -5.15 -4.10 4.38
C ALA A 325 -5.11 -3.89 2.86
N ARG A 326 -6.24 -3.53 2.25
CA ARG A 326 -6.30 -3.20 0.81
C ARG A 326 -5.38 -2.02 0.44
N THR A 327 -5.33 -1.00 1.29
CA THR A 327 -4.47 0.17 1.05
C THR A 327 -3.00 -0.20 1.13
N LEU A 328 -2.60 -1.04 2.12
CA LEU A 328 -1.23 -1.53 2.23
C LEU A 328 -0.84 -2.40 1.03
N LYS A 329 -1.74 -3.28 0.55
CA LYS A 329 -1.49 -4.07 -0.67
C LYS A 329 -1.29 -3.18 -1.90
N ASN A 330 -2.14 -2.16 -2.08
CA ASN A 330 -1.98 -1.22 -3.18
C ASN A 330 -0.67 -0.44 -3.07
N LEU A 331 -0.29 -0.04 -1.85
CA LEU A 331 0.96 0.67 -1.59
C LEU A 331 2.20 -0.22 -1.86
N ALA A 332 2.15 -1.51 -1.49
CA ALA A 332 3.19 -2.47 -1.81
C ALA A 332 3.40 -2.59 -3.32
N LYS A 333 2.30 -2.66 -4.10
CA LYS A 333 2.33 -2.69 -5.57
C LYS A 333 2.82 -1.37 -6.18
N GLU A 334 2.33 -0.23 -5.68
CA GLU A 334 2.68 1.11 -6.17
C GLU A 334 4.17 1.40 -6.03
N LEU A 335 4.76 1.00 -4.89
CA LEU A 335 6.14 1.32 -4.53
C LEU A 335 7.13 0.17 -4.80
N ASN A 336 6.65 -0.98 -5.28
CA ASN A 336 7.45 -2.18 -5.51
C ASN A 336 8.25 -2.60 -4.26
N ILE A 337 7.56 -2.73 -3.12
CA ILE A 337 8.13 -3.09 -1.81
C ILE A 337 7.37 -4.25 -1.19
N THR A 338 8.01 -4.94 -0.23
CA THR A 338 7.32 -5.91 0.63
C THR A 338 6.76 -5.22 1.86
N ILE A 339 5.49 -5.48 2.19
CA ILE A 339 4.88 -5.01 3.44
C ILE A 339 4.50 -6.22 4.30
N ILE A 340 5.03 -6.26 5.52
CA ILE A 340 4.63 -7.22 6.55
C ILE A 340 3.77 -6.48 7.57
N ALA A 341 2.56 -6.95 7.79
CA ALA A 341 1.65 -6.34 8.75
C ALA A 341 1.23 -7.36 9.82
N LEU A 342 1.32 -6.96 11.08
CA LEU A 342 0.93 -7.81 12.19
C LEU A 342 -0.57 -7.70 12.43
N SER A 343 -1.19 -8.82 12.76
CA SER A 343 -2.62 -8.91 13.08
C SER A 343 -2.85 -9.71 14.35
N GLN A 344 -3.68 -9.19 15.24
CA GLN A 344 -4.09 -9.92 16.42
C GLN A 344 -5.24 -10.86 16.07
N LEU A 345 -5.15 -12.12 16.55
CA LEU A 345 -6.21 -13.10 16.38
C LEU A 345 -7.32 -12.92 17.43
N ASN A 346 -8.47 -13.49 17.12
CA ASN A 346 -9.60 -13.53 18.04
C ASN A 346 -9.26 -14.32 19.30
N ARG A 347 -9.80 -13.88 20.45
CA ARG A 347 -9.59 -14.54 21.76
C ARG A 347 -10.11 -15.98 21.80
N GLY A 348 -11.04 -16.36 20.92
CA GLY A 348 -11.60 -17.71 20.82
C GLY A 348 -10.57 -18.81 20.46
N VAL A 349 -9.40 -18.47 19.92
CA VAL A 349 -8.32 -19.43 19.62
C VAL A 349 -7.91 -20.23 20.86
N GLY A 350 -7.81 -19.54 22.01
CA GLY A 350 -7.43 -20.17 23.29
C GLY A 350 -8.46 -21.15 23.86
N MET A 351 -9.69 -21.16 23.36
CA MET A 351 -10.76 -22.08 23.80
C MET A 351 -10.71 -23.44 23.06
N ARG A 352 -9.90 -23.58 22.02
CA ARG A 352 -9.74 -24.86 21.29
C ARG A 352 -8.78 -25.79 22.06
N ALA A 353 -9.02 -27.07 21.97
CA ALA A 353 -8.26 -28.09 22.70
C ALA A 353 -6.74 -28.02 22.50
N MET A 354 -6.25 -27.52 21.36
CA MET A 354 -4.83 -27.36 21.06
C MET A 354 -4.41 -25.92 20.81
N GLY A 355 -5.30 -24.91 20.92
CA GLY A 355 -4.98 -23.51 20.67
C GLY A 355 -4.41 -23.23 19.27
N LYS A 356 -4.55 -24.18 18.32
CA LYS A 356 -3.99 -24.04 16.96
C LYS A 356 -4.81 -23.03 16.15
N PRO A 357 -4.20 -21.95 15.66
CA PRO A 357 -4.91 -20.92 14.91
C PRO A 357 -5.21 -21.37 13.49
N THR A 358 -6.27 -20.80 12.92
CA THR A 358 -6.70 -21.00 11.54
C THR A 358 -7.00 -19.64 10.88
N LEU A 359 -7.19 -19.59 9.55
CA LEU A 359 -7.55 -18.36 8.84
C LEU A 359 -8.80 -17.69 9.39
N SER A 360 -9.79 -18.46 9.82
CA SER A 360 -11.02 -17.92 10.41
C SER A 360 -10.82 -17.17 11.72
N ASP A 361 -9.65 -17.30 12.36
CA ASP A 361 -9.31 -16.58 13.60
C ASP A 361 -8.77 -15.18 13.35
N LEU A 362 -8.41 -14.86 12.12
CA LEU A 362 -8.21 -13.49 11.67
C LEU A 362 -9.55 -12.75 11.64
N ARG A 363 -10.39 -12.84 12.69
CA ARG A 363 -11.74 -12.33 12.79
C ARG A 363 -11.77 -10.82 12.51
N GLU A 364 -12.85 -10.35 11.89
CA GLU A 364 -13.07 -9.01 11.32
C GLU A 364 -12.46 -8.84 9.92
N SER A 365 -12.09 -9.93 9.20
CA SER A 365 -11.22 -9.77 8.07
C SER A 365 -11.20 -10.89 7.02
N GLY A 366 -12.33 -11.41 6.60
CA GLY A 366 -12.35 -12.13 5.30
C GLY A 366 -11.69 -11.33 4.18
N GLU A 367 -11.69 -10.00 4.31
CA GLU A 367 -11.02 -9.08 3.40
C GLU A 367 -9.51 -8.93 3.65
N ILE A 368 -8.99 -9.08 4.89
CA ILE A 368 -7.53 -9.16 5.12
C ILE A 368 -6.98 -10.38 4.39
N GLU A 369 -7.67 -11.51 4.53
CA GLU A 369 -7.30 -12.71 3.80
C GLU A 369 -7.30 -12.44 2.29
N GLN A 370 -8.35 -11.85 1.73
CA GLN A 370 -8.43 -11.55 0.30
C GLN A 370 -7.35 -10.59 -0.19
N ALA A 371 -7.02 -9.56 0.58
CA ALA A 371 -6.03 -8.55 0.21
C ALA A 371 -4.59 -9.07 0.29
N SER A 372 -4.29 -9.99 1.21
CA SER A 372 -2.94 -10.50 1.44
C SER A 372 -2.50 -11.52 0.39
N ASP A 373 -1.20 -11.58 0.13
CA ASP A 373 -0.57 -12.60 -0.70
C ASP A 373 -0.16 -13.81 0.13
N VAL A 374 0.31 -13.56 1.36
CA VAL A 374 0.72 -14.58 2.32
C VAL A 374 0.09 -14.31 3.68
N VAL A 375 -0.42 -15.35 4.32
CA VAL A 375 -0.87 -15.31 5.72
C VAL A 375 -0.11 -16.35 6.52
N ILE A 376 0.54 -15.87 7.56
CA ILE A 376 1.29 -16.67 8.52
C ILE A 376 0.59 -16.59 9.87
N LEU A 377 0.43 -17.74 10.52
CA LEU A 377 -0.09 -17.84 11.87
C LEU A 377 0.98 -18.44 12.78
N ILE A 378 1.22 -17.80 13.92
CA ILE A 378 2.19 -18.28 14.90
C ILE A 378 1.46 -19.09 15.97
N HIS A 379 1.93 -20.32 16.18
CA HIS A 379 1.43 -21.22 17.21
C HIS A 379 2.57 -21.71 18.08
N ARG A 380 2.42 -21.58 19.40
CA ARG A 380 3.37 -22.11 20.39
C ARG A 380 2.62 -23.08 21.31
N PRO A 381 2.77 -24.41 21.08
CA PRO A 381 2.06 -25.44 21.84
C PRO A 381 2.32 -25.35 23.35
N GLU A 382 3.59 -25.11 23.74
CA GLU A 382 4.00 -24.93 25.14
C GLU A 382 3.14 -23.86 25.89
N TYR A 383 2.76 -22.79 25.20
CA TYR A 383 1.93 -21.71 25.79
C TYR A 383 0.53 -22.19 26.20
N TYR A 384 0.05 -23.25 25.54
CA TYR A 384 -1.24 -23.89 25.84
C TYR A 384 -1.10 -25.13 26.72
N GLY A 385 0.08 -25.36 27.35
CA GLY A 385 0.32 -26.49 28.23
C GLY A 385 0.48 -27.83 27.49
N ILE A 386 0.71 -27.81 26.20
CA ILE A 386 0.96 -29.01 25.40
C ILE A 386 2.45 -29.32 25.49
N GLU A 387 2.82 -30.37 26.21
CA GLU A 387 4.21 -30.74 26.46
C GLU A 387 4.85 -31.61 25.38
N HIS A 388 4.02 -32.36 24.65
CA HIS A 388 4.46 -33.24 23.56
C HIS A 388 3.58 -33.08 22.33
N ASP A 389 4.18 -33.24 21.18
CA ASP A 389 3.45 -33.26 19.91
C ASP A 389 2.83 -34.63 19.61
N ASP A 390 2.16 -34.77 18.47
CA ASP A 390 1.52 -36.04 18.03
C ASP A 390 2.54 -37.19 17.81
N LYS A 391 3.85 -36.89 17.74
CA LYS A 391 4.94 -37.87 17.60
C LYS A 391 5.62 -38.17 18.92
N GLY A 392 5.18 -37.54 20.02
CA GLY A 392 5.80 -37.69 21.34
C GLY A 392 7.05 -36.84 21.56
N GLU A 393 7.38 -35.92 20.65
CA GLU A 393 8.52 -35.02 20.80
C GLU A 393 8.15 -33.82 21.70
N SER A 394 9.13 -33.31 22.48
CA SER A 394 8.89 -32.19 23.38
C SER A 394 8.61 -30.89 22.60
N THR A 395 7.56 -30.22 22.97
CA THR A 395 7.18 -28.92 22.38
C THR A 395 7.83 -27.71 23.09
N LYS A 396 8.64 -27.97 24.11
CA LYS A 396 9.28 -26.91 24.91
C LYS A 396 10.19 -26.04 24.05
N GLY A 397 9.90 -24.72 24.06
CA GLY A 397 10.62 -23.74 23.22
C GLY A 397 10.38 -23.89 21.73
N MET A 398 9.37 -24.68 21.29
CA MET A 398 8.99 -24.81 19.90
C MET A 398 7.91 -23.80 19.50
N ALA A 399 8.02 -23.32 18.28
CA ALA A 399 7.01 -22.46 17.67
C ALA A 399 6.75 -22.94 16.23
N ASN A 400 5.50 -23.14 15.89
CA ASN A 400 5.07 -23.55 14.58
C ASN A 400 4.65 -22.32 13.77
N ILE A 401 5.31 -22.10 12.64
CA ILE A 401 5.01 -21.04 11.68
C ILE A 401 4.12 -21.65 10.60
N ILE A 402 2.84 -21.37 10.70
CA ILE A 402 1.80 -21.94 9.85
C ILE A 402 1.54 -21.01 8.67
N PHE A 403 1.92 -21.40 7.47
CA PHE A 403 1.54 -20.74 6.22
C PHE A 403 0.11 -21.14 5.87
N ALA A 404 -0.84 -20.35 6.35
CA ALA A 404 -2.26 -20.64 6.20
C ALA A 404 -2.81 -20.21 4.82
N LYS A 405 -2.13 -19.27 4.15
CA LYS A 405 -2.40 -18.83 2.78
C LYS A 405 -1.11 -18.44 2.08
N GLY A 406 -1.00 -18.77 0.80
CA GLY A 406 0.06 -18.29 -0.09
C GLY A 406 -0.44 -18.26 -1.54
N ARG A 407 -0.42 -17.08 -2.18
CA ARG A 407 -0.85 -16.97 -3.59
C ARG A 407 0.13 -17.66 -4.55
N ASN A 408 1.44 -17.45 -4.31
CA ASN A 408 2.52 -17.96 -5.14
C ASN A 408 3.35 -19.04 -4.45
N ILE A 409 3.03 -19.35 -3.19
CA ILE A 409 3.68 -20.37 -2.36
C ILE A 409 2.60 -21.31 -1.82
N GLY A 410 3.00 -22.52 -1.43
CA GLY A 410 2.07 -23.48 -0.85
C GLY A 410 1.58 -23.08 0.55
N VAL A 411 0.72 -23.92 1.13
CA VAL A 411 0.38 -23.91 2.55
C VAL A 411 1.19 -24.98 3.26
N GLY A 412 1.53 -24.75 4.52
CA GLY A 412 2.37 -25.69 5.27
C GLY A 412 2.70 -25.19 6.66
N GLU A 413 3.46 -25.96 7.40
CA GLU A 413 3.86 -25.67 8.76
C GLU A 413 5.38 -25.89 8.92
N ILE A 414 6.07 -24.88 9.42
CA ILE A 414 7.53 -24.90 9.58
C ILE A 414 7.85 -24.69 11.05
N PRO A 415 8.50 -25.66 11.71
CA PRO A 415 8.91 -25.52 13.09
C PRO A 415 10.14 -24.61 13.20
N LEU A 416 10.12 -23.73 14.20
CA LEU A 416 11.25 -22.91 14.65
C LEU A 416 11.42 -23.09 16.16
N LYS A 417 12.58 -22.71 16.69
CA LYS A 417 12.80 -22.54 18.13
C LYS A 417 12.43 -21.13 18.55
N PHE A 418 11.81 -21.01 19.72
CA PHE A 418 11.56 -19.73 20.37
C PHE A 418 12.26 -19.63 21.70
N ASN A 419 13.24 -18.77 21.80
CA ASN A 419 13.93 -18.45 23.03
C ASN A 419 13.24 -17.30 23.75
N SER A 420 12.49 -17.58 24.79
CA SER A 420 11.72 -16.59 25.55
C SER A 420 12.61 -15.56 26.27
N ASN A 421 13.81 -15.96 26.69
CA ASN A 421 14.76 -15.06 27.37
C ASN A 421 15.30 -13.97 26.45
N LEU A 422 15.52 -14.33 25.18
CA LEU A 422 16.01 -13.43 24.14
C LEU A 422 14.87 -12.83 23.31
N THR A 423 13.63 -13.28 23.52
CA THR A 423 12.47 -12.98 22.67
C THR A 423 12.76 -13.24 21.19
N LYS A 424 13.52 -14.31 20.88
CA LYS A 424 14.10 -14.58 19.56
C LYS A 424 13.60 -15.91 18.98
N PHE A 425 13.29 -15.90 17.69
CA PHE A 425 13.09 -17.10 16.90
C PHE A 425 14.42 -17.55 16.27
N GLU A 426 14.65 -18.85 16.19
CA GLU A 426 15.87 -19.46 15.67
C GLU A 426 15.56 -20.68 14.81
N ASN A 427 16.45 -21.03 13.88
CA ASN A 427 16.35 -22.24 13.08
C ASN A 427 16.39 -23.50 14.00
N VAL A 428 15.70 -24.57 13.58
CA VAL A 428 15.70 -25.88 14.25
C VAL A 428 16.76 -26.78 13.63
#